data_3c3d78404b65645743dacb0643dca0fa
#
_entry.id   3c3d78404b65645743dacb0643dca0fa
#
_cell.length_a   1.000
_cell.length_b   1.000
_cell.length_c   1.000
_cell.angle_alpha   90.00
_cell.angle_beta   90.00
_cell.angle_gamma   90.00
#
_symmetry.space_group_name_H-M   'P 1'
#
loop_
_entity.id
_entity.type
_entity.pdbx_description
1 polymer ?
#
loop_
_entity_poly.entity_id
_entity_poly.type
_entity_poly.pdbx_seq_one_letter_code
_entity_poly.pdbx_strand_id
1 'polypeptide(L)'
;FKPLAGYISTIMEGMNSEGRKNLNKKMERLKKFDYYRDIRIESAEDKDLLTVLNDVYNLTVESFKNNFLYSELEREIFLKMYMSYEDKIVKKFFKMLYLKDELIGYVFGIPDYAELQYKEKVETMILKTIAISPKYNGKGMGYILIDELVKEAEHSGYKNVIYALMHEKNISKNIGSLLGDELRRYALFIKEL
;
A
#
# COMPACT_ATOMS: atom_id res chain seq x y z
N PHE A 1 -1.08 -1.98 32.24
CA PHE A 1 -0.87 -2.13 30.81
C PHE A 1 0.61 -2.32 30.54
N LYS A 2 0.96 -3.38 29.84
CA LYS A 2 2.33 -3.65 29.38
C LYS A 2 2.35 -3.55 27.86
N PRO A 3 3.42 -3.01 27.24
CA PRO A 3 3.56 -3.07 25.79
C PRO A 3 3.55 -4.53 25.34
N LEU A 4 2.77 -4.86 24.31
CA LEU A 4 2.88 -6.17 23.68
C LEU A 4 4.26 -6.25 23.03
N ALA A 5 5.11 -7.14 23.52
CA ALA A 5 6.49 -7.21 23.08
C ALA A 5 6.58 -7.40 21.55
N GLY A 6 7.36 -6.54 20.91
CA GLY A 6 7.60 -6.59 19.46
C GLY A 6 6.50 -6.00 18.59
N TYR A 7 5.46 -5.36 19.16
CA TYR A 7 4.49 -4.64 18.34
C TYR A 7 4.76 -3.13 18.37
N ILE A 8 5.48 -2.67 17.39
CA ILE A 8 5.64 -1.24 17.10
C ILE A 8 5.28 -1.05 15.63
N SER A 9 4.35 -0.14 15.38
CA SER A 9 3.95 0.27 14.03
C SER A 9 4.28 1.73 13.83
N THR A 10 4.70 2.08 12.62
CA THR A 10 5.01 3.45 12.24
C THR A 10 4.10 3.90 11.12
N ILE A 11 3.81 5.20 11.10
CA ILE A 11 3.26 5.92 9.96
C ILE A 11 4.39 6.79 9.43
N MET A 12 4.61 6.73 8.12
CA MET A 12 5.60 7.53 7.42
C MET A 12 4.87 8.57 6.58
N GLU A 13 5.26 9.84 6.70
CA GLU A 13 4.89 10.86 5.74
C GLU A 13 5.86 10.77 4.57
N GLY A 14 5.32 10.42 3.41
CA GLY A 14 6.12 10.18 2.22
C GLY A 14 6.06 11.32 1.23
N MET A 15 7.04 11.30 0.37
CA MET A 15 7.20 12.06 -0.85
C MET A 15 7.64 13.53 -0.65
N ASN A 16 8.52 13.72 0.32
CA ASN A 16 9.39 14.89 0.29
C ASN A 16 10.34 14.82 -0.94
N SER A 17 11.06 15.89 -1.23
CA SER A 17 11.95 15.97 -2.40
C SER A 17 13.06 14.91 -2.42
N GLU A 18 13.54 14.49 -1.25
CA GLU A 18 14.54 13.42 -1.11
C GLU A 18 13.94 12.05 -1.39
N GLY A 19 12.77 11.76 -0.85
CA GLY A 19 12.03 10.53 -1.13
C GLY A 19 11.72 10.37 -2.62
N ARG A 20 11.33 11.44 -3.31
CA ARG A 20 11.12 11.43 -4.76
C ARG A 20 12.40 11.13 -5.52
N LYS A 21 13.53 11.75 -5.15
CA LYS A 21 14.83 11.44 -5.77
C LYS A 21 15.23 9.97 -5.57
N ASN A 22 15.01 9.44 -4.38
CA ASN A 22 15.32 8.05 -4.06
C ASN A 22 14.46 7.09 -4.86
N LEU A 23 13.15 7.37 -4.99
CA LEU A 23 12.23 6.58 -5.81
C LEU A 23 12.67 6.58 -7.27
N ASN A 24 12.95 7.76 -7.84
CA ASN A 24 13.42 7.88 -9.23
C ASN A 24 14.71 7.09 -9.48
N LYS A 25 15.69 7.17 -8.58
CA LYS A 25 16.92 6.35 -8.68
C LYS A 25 16.62 4.85 -8.67
N LYS A 26 15.66 4.41 -7.84
CA LYS A 26 15.24 3.01 -7.81
C LYS A 26 14.56 2.62 -9.12
N MET A 27 13.65 3.42 -9.64
CA MET A 27 12.96 3.16 -10.90
C MET A 27 13.94 3.06 -12.08
N GLU A 28 14.92 3.98 -12.18
CA GLU A 28 15.95 3.92 -13.23
C GLU A 28 16.81 2.64 -13.17
N ARG A 29 17.01 2.09 -11.98
CA ARG A 29 17.70 0.79 -11.84
C ARG A 29 16.80 -0.38 -12.24
N LEU A 30 15.53 -0.34 -11.84
CA LEU A 30 14.57 -1.41 -12.14
C LEU A 30 14.30 -1.55 -13.63
N LYS A 31 14.21 -0.43 -14.36
CA LYS A 31 14.05 -0.40 -15.82
C LYS A 31 15.14 -1.13 -16.61
N LYS A 32 16.31 -1.37 -15.99
CA LYS A 32 17.42 -2.07 -16.62
C LYS A 32 17.31 -3.60 -16.57
N PHE A 33 16.40 -4.14 -15.77
CA PHE A 33 16.19 -5.58 -15.69
C PHE A 33 15.27 -6.07 -16.81
N ASP A 34 15.57 -7.23 -17.38
CA ASP A 34 14.81 -7.79 -18.50
C ASP A 34 13.33 -7.99 -18.19
N TYR A 35 13.03 -8.44 -16.96
CA TYR A 35 11.64 -8.64 -16.53
C TYR A 35 10.81 -7.36 -16.51
N TYR A 36 11.43 -6.16 -16.48
CA TYR A 36 10.70 -4.89 -16.46
C TYR A 36 9.87 -4.69 -17.71
N ARG A 37 10.28 -5.24 -18.85
CA ARG A 37 9.56 -5.16 -20.12
C ARG A 37 8.26 -5.94 -20.13
N ASP A 38 8.18 -6.98 -19.28
CA ASP A 38 7.01 -7.85 -19.14
C ASP A 38 6.06 -7.38 -18.04
N ILE A 39 6.37 -6.23 -17.40
CA ILE A 39 5.54 -5.64 -16.36
C ILE A 39 4.42 -4.84 -17.00
N ARG A 40 3.20 -5.08 -16.51
CA ARG A 40 2.00 -4.33 -16.85
C ARG A 40 1.30 -3.88 -15.59
N ILE A 41 0.89 -2.61 -15.55
CA ILE A 41 0.11 -2.05 -14.44
C ILE A 41 -1.27 -1.71 -14.96
N GLU A 42 -2.28 -2.12 -14.22
CA GLU A 42 -3.67 -1.82 -14.50
C GLU A 42 -4.29 -1.02 -13.37
N SER A 43 -5.08 -0.03 -13.71
CA SER A 43 -5.97 0.66 -12.78
C SER A 43 -7.27 -0.12 -12.62
N ALA A 44 -7.87 -0.06 -11.44
CA ALA A 44 -9.22 -0.55 -11.23
C ALA A 44 -10.31 0.44 -11.69
N GLU A 45 -9.94 1.59 -12.27
CA GLU A 45 -10.85 2.69 -12.59
C GLU A 45 -12.06 2.25 -13.43
N ASP A 46 -11.81 1.51 -14.51
CA ASP A 46 -12.82 1.02 -15.43
C ASP A 46 -13.29 -0.41 -15.12
N LYS A 47 -12.92 -0.94 -13.96
CA LYS A 47 -13.24 -2.31 -13.55
C LYS A 47 -14.38 -2.34 -12.53
N ASP A 48 -15.10 -3.44 -12.53
CA ASP A 48 -15.99 -3.78 -11.43
C ASP A 48 -15.18 -4.04 -10.15
N LEU A 49 -15.52 -3.36 -9.05
CA LEU A 49 -14.77 -3.45 -7.79
C LEU A 49 -14.80 -4.87 -7.22
N LEU A 50 -15.93 -5.55 -7.29
CA LEU A 50 -16.07 -6.91 -6.78
C LEU A 50 -15.12 -7.87 -7.50
N THR A 51 -15.00 -7.73 -8.83
CA THR A 51 -14.05 -8.50 -9.64
C THR A 51 -12.61 -8.24 -9.20
N VAL A 52 -12.23 -6.97 -9.04
CA VAL A 52 -10.89 -6.59 -8.58
C VAL A 52 -10.57 -7.19 -7.21
N LEU A 53 -11.52 -7.11 -6.27
CA LEU A 53 -11.35 -7.64 -4.91
C LEU A 53 -11.20 -9.18 -4.92
N ASN A 54 -11.94 -9.88 -5.78
CA ASN A 54 -11.78 -11.32 -5.96
C ASN A 54 -10.39 -11.69 -6.48
N ASP A 55 -9.88 -10.95 -7.46
CA ASP A 55 -8.58 -11.19 -8.07
C ASP A 55 -7.45 -11.02 -7.05
N VAL A 56 -7.52 -9.99 -6.20
CA VAL A 56 -6.46 -9.71 -5.21
C VAL A 56 -6.60 -10.49 -3.90
N TYR A 57 -7.71 -11.16 -3.64
CA TYR A 57 -7.94 -11.87 -2.38
C TYR A 57 -6.85 -12.90 -2.07
N ASN A 58 -6.58 -13.82 -2.99
CA ASN A 58 -5.58 -14.87 -2.78
C ASN A 58 -4.18 -14.28 -2.58
N LEU A 59 -3.84 -13.25 -3.34
CA LEU A 59 -2.59 -12.52 -3.20
C LEU A 59 -2.48 -11.83 -1.84
N THR A 60 -3.59 -11.28 -1.33
CA THR A 60 -3.68 -10.67 0.01
C THR A 60 -3.36 -11.70 1.09
N VAL A 61 -4.04 -12.85 1.06
CA VAL A 61 -3.82 -13.95 2.01
C VAL A 61 -2.36 -14.40 1.97
N GLU A 62 -1.84 -14.71 0.77
CA GLU A 62 -0.47 -15.19 0.59
C GLU A 62 0.57 -14.19 1.11
N SER A 63 0.36 -12.91 0.82
CA SER A 63 1.32 -11.84 1.15
C SER A 63 1.37 -11.53 2.66
N PHE A 64 0.23 -11.69 3.36
CA PHE A 64 0.12 -11.25 4.75
C PHE A 64 0.08 -12.37 5.78
N LYS A 65 -0.04 -13.64 5.38
CA LYS A 65 -0.19 -14.80 6.29
C LYS A 65 0.89 -14.90 7.39
N ASN A 66 2.07 -14.36 7.16
CA ASN A 66 3.18 -14.37 8.12
C ASN A 66 3.33 -13.03 8.88
N ASN A 67 2.44 -12.08 8.68
CA ASN A 67 2.48 -10.81 9.40
C ASN A 67 2.02 -10.99 10.84
N PHE A 68 2.61 -10.23 11.73
CA PHE A 68 2.23 -10.23 13.14
C PHE A 68 0.76 -9.86 13.32
N LEU A 69 0.02 -10.65 14.09
CA LEU A 69 -1.42 -10.52 14.34
C LEU A 69 -2.30 -10.61 13.07
N TYR A 70 -1.78 -11.12 11.96
CA TYR A 70 -2.63 -11.38 10.81
C TYR A 70 -3.57 -12.54 11.13
N SER A 71 -4.83 -12.34 10.85
CA SER A 71 -5.85 -13.39 10.83
C SER A 71 -6.50 -13.39 9.45
N GLU A 72 -6.49 -14.54 8.80
CA GLU A 72 -7.14 -14.69 7.52
C GLU A 72 -8.64 -14.49 7.66
N LEU A 73 -9.19 -13.61 6.83
CA LEU A 73 -10.63 -13.45 6.67
C LEU A 73 -11.11 -14.40 5.59
N GLU A 74 -12.25 -15.06 5.82
CA GLU A 74 -12.94 -15.76 4.75
C GLU A 74 -13.23 -14.81 3.57
N ARG A 75 -13.18 -15.33 2.35
CA ARG A 75 -13.35 -14.54 1.12
C ARG A 75 -14.62 -13.70 1.16
N GLU A 76 -15.74 -14.27 1.54
CA GLU A 76 -17.03 -13.57 1.61
C GLU A 76 -17.01 -12.41 2.60
N ILE A 77 -16.37 -12.59 3.76
CA ILE A 77 -16.22 -11.54 4.77
C ILE A 77 -15.32 -10.42 4.24
N PHE A 78 -14.21 -10.79 3.59
CA PHE A 78 -13.30 -9.83 2.94
C PHE A 78 -14.03 -8.98 1.90
N LEU A 79 -14.75 -9.62 0.98
CA LEU A 79 -15.49 -8.93 -0.07
C LEU A 79 -16.56 -8.02 0.52
N LYS A 80 -17.38 -8.53 1.45
CA LYS A 80 -18.43 -7.75 2.11
C LYS A 80 -17.88 -6.53 2.83
N MET A 81 -16.74 -6.69 3.51
CA MET A 81 -16.08 -5.59 4.22
C MET A 81 -15.66 -4.46 3.26
N TYR A 82 -15.01 -4.79 2.14
CA TYR A 82 -14.57 -3.76 1.18
C TYR A 82 -15.76 -3.16 0.42
N MET A 83 -16.72 -3.95 0.00
CA MET A 83 -17.92 -3.47 -0.70
C MET A 83 -18.76 -2.54 0.17
N SER A 84 -18.73 -2.68 1.50
CA SER A 84 -19.44 -1.74 2.40
C SER A 84 -18.84 -0.32 2.40
N TYR A 85 -17.67 -0.13 1.80
CA TYR A 85 -17.01 1.17 1.63
C TYR A 85 -16.81 1.54 0.15
N GLU A 86 -17.57 0.92 -0.77
CA GLU A 86 -17.41 1.14 -2.21
C GLU A 86 -17.53 2.62 -2.59
N ASP A 87 -18.45 3.36 -1.97
CA ASP A 87 -18.66 4.80 -2.15
C ASP A 87 -17.45 5.67 -1.76
N LYS A 88 -16.54 5.15 -0.92
CA LYS A 88 -15.31 5.82 -0.45
C LYS A 88 -14.05 5.34 -1.16
N ILE A 89 -14.17 4.27 -1.95
CA ILE A 89 -13.05 3.72 -2.70
C ILE A 89 -12.91 4.48 -4.02
N VAL A 90 -11.83 5.23 -4.15
CA VAL A 90 -11.47 5.90 -5.41
C VAL A 90 -10.68 4.91 -6.26
N LYS A 91 -11.35 4.22 -7.18
CA LYS A 91 -10.81 3.07 -7.94
C LYS A 91 -9.51 3.35 -8.69
N LYS A 92 -9.27 4.58 -9.15
CA LYS A 92 -8.00 4.92 -9.81
C LYS A 92 -6.76 4.79 -8.90
N PHE A 93 -6.93 4.80 -7.56
CA PHE A 93 -5.85 4.55 -6.60
C PHE A 93 -5.71 3.08 -6.20
N PHE A 94 -6.40 2.21 -6.91
CA PHE A 94 -6.21 0.77 -6.83
C PHE A 94 -5.44 0.33 -8.08
N LYS A 95 -4.15 0.00 -7.93
CA LYS A 95 -3.28 -0.42 -9.03
C LYS A 95 -2.89 -1.88 -8.86
N MET A 96 -2.99 -2.65 -9.92
CA MET A 96 -2.64 -4.07 -10.00
C MET A 96 -1.39 -4.23 -10.86
N LEU A 97 -0.42 -5.01 -10.39
CA LEU A 97 0.84 -5.27 -11.05
C LEU A 97 0.87 -6.69 -11.59
N TYR A 98 1.03 -6.80 -12.88
CA TYR A 98 1.17 -8.07 -13.59
C TYR A 98 2.60 -8.23 -14.10
N LEU A 99 3.11 -9.46 -14.02
CA LEU A 99 4.28 -9.88 -14.77
C LEU A 99 3.81 -10.90 -15.81
N LYS A 100 3.83 -10.53 -17.09
CA LYS A 100 3.07 -11.20 -18.15
C LYS A 100 1.59 -11.25 -17.76
N ASP A 101 1.04 -12.44 -17.59
CA ASP A 101 -0.37 -12.64 -17.24
C ASP A 101 -0.60 -12.96 -15.75
N GLU A 102 0.47 -13.09 -14.95
CA GLU A 102 0.38 -13.39 -13.52
C GLU A 102 0.19 -12.09 -12.71
N LEU A 103 -0.87 -11.99 -11.91
CA LEU A 103 -1.04 -10.93 -10.93
C LEU A 103 -0.06 -11.15 -9.79
N ILE A 104 0.97 -10.28 -9.67
CA ILE A 104 2.06 -10.44 -8.72
C ILE A 104 2.07 -9.41 -7.60
N GLY A 105 1.24 -8.39 -7.70
CA GLY A 105 1.15 -7.36 -6.67
C GLY A 105 -0.03 -6.41 -6.90
N TYR A 106 -0.37 -5.69 -5.84
CA TYR A 106 -1.29 -4.56 -5.92
C TYR A 106 -0.96 -3.51 -4.87
N VAL A 107 -1.41 -2.29 -5.12
CA VAL A 107 -1.42 -1.21 -4.14
C VAL A 107 -2.79 -0.57 -4.11
N PHE A 108 -3.22 -0.19 -2.91
CA PHE A 108 -4.49 0.47 -2.68
C PHE A 108 -4.29 1.71 -1.82
N GLY A 109 -4.68 2.86 -2.36
CA GLY A 109 -4.67 4.15 -1.69
C GLY A 109 -6.08 4.68 -1.44
N ILE A 110 -6.25 5.41 -0.36
CA ILE A 110 -7.49 6.11 -0.02
C ILE A 110 -7.19 7.56 0.34
N PRO A 111 -8.06 8.51 -0.02
CA PRO A 111 -7.96 9.88 0.47
C PRO A 111 -8.08 9.93 1.99
N ASP A 112 -7.34 10.80 2.66
CA ASP A 112 -7.51 11.05 4.10
C ASP A 112 -8.77 11.90 4.34
N TYR A 113 -9.92 11.27 4.31
CA TYR A 113 -11.20 11.95 4.54
C TYR A 113 -11.32 12.61 5.92
N ALA A 114 -10.45 12.27 6.88
CA ALA A 114 -10.42 12.95 8.18
C ALA A 114 -9.98 14.42 8.05
N GLU A 115 -9.24 14.78 7.00
CA GLU A 115 -8.87 16.16 6.73
C GLU A 115 -10.09 17.08 6.53
N LEU A 116 -11.23 16.56 6.06
CA LEU A 116 -12.46 17.35 5.87
C LEU A 116 -13.06 17.87 7.19
N GLN A 117 -12.58 17.37 8.35
CA GLN A 117 -12.97 17.91 9.65
C GLN A 117 -12.35 19.28 9.94
N TYR A 118 -11.25 19.64 9.24
CA TYR A 118 -10.49 20.87 9.49
C TYR A 118 -9.90 21.52 8.21
N LYS A 119 -10.16 20.95 7.04
CA LYS A 119 -9.78 21.49 5.73
C LYS A 119 -10.98 21.49 4.79
N GLU A 120 -11.00 22.40 3.83
CA GLU A 120 -12.02 22.47 2.79
C GLU A 120 -11.92 21.33 1.76
N LYS A 121 -10.72 20.75 1.60
CA LYS A 121 -10.44 19.66 0.67
C LYS A 121 -9.43 18.66 1.23
N VAL A 122 -9.49 17.46 0.73
CA VAL A 122 -8.49 16.42 1.03
C VAL A 122 -7.22 16.69 0.22
N GLU A 123 -6.09 16.79 0.89
CA GLU A 123 -4.78 17.02 0.28
C GLU A 123 -3.81 15.85 0.48
N THR A 124 -4.21 14.87 1.30
CA THR A 124 -3.37 13.73 1.68
C THR A 124 -3.96 12.43 1.16
N MET A 125 -3.10 11.62 0.53
CA MET A 125 -3.38 10.23 0.14
C MET A 125 -2.77 9.29 1.17
N ILE A 126 -3.54 8.32 1.66
CA ILE A 126 -3.05 7.25 2.52
C ILE A 126 -2.81 6.01 1.65
N LEU A 127 -1.56 5.55 1.53
CA LEU A 127 -1.26 4.22 1.02
C LEU A 127 -1.69 3.21 2.09
N LYS A 128 -2.87 2.62 1.92
CA LYS A 128 -3.50 1.74 2.91
C LYS A 128 -2.92 0.33 2.86
N THR A 129 -2.70 -0.19 1.66
CA THR A 129 -2.28 -1.58 1.47
C THR A 129 -1.34 -1.68 0.27
N ILE A 130 -0.26 -2.40 0.44
CA ILE A 130 0.59 -2.87 -0.64
C ILE A 130 0.90 -4.35 -0.42
N ALA A 131 0.66 -5.16 -1.41
CA ALA A 131 0.93 -6.59 -1.40
C ALA A 131 1.75 -7.00 -2.61
N ILE A 132 2.75 -7.83 -2.38
CA ILE A 132 3.56 -8.44 -3.43
C ILE A 132 3.61 -9.94 -3.14
N SER A 133 3.40 -10.76 -4.16
CA SER A 133 3.56 -12.21 -4.03
C SER A 133 4.96 -12.53 -3.47
N PRO A 134 5.06 -13.39 -2.45
CA PRO A 134 6.33 -13.75 -1.81
C PRO A 134 7.41 -14.22 -2.80
N LYS A 135 7.02 -14.83 -3.91
CA LYS A 135 7.89 -15.26 -5.02
C LYS A 135 8.68 -14.09 -5.64
N TYR A 136 8.16 -12.87 -5.53
CA TYR A 136 8.75 -11.66 -6.11
C TYR A 136 9.28 -10.68 -5.06
N ASN A 137 9.32 -11.07 -3.79
CA ASN A 137 9.90 -10.25 -2.73
C ASN A 137 11.37 -9.92 -3.03
N GLY A 138 11.79 -8.71 -2.65
CA GLY A 138 13.16 -8.23 -2.86
C GLY A 138 13.50 -7.80 -4.29
N LYS A 139 12.61 -8.03 -5.27
CA LYS A 139 12.84 -7.68 -6.68
C LYS A 139 12.43 -6.24 -7.05
N GLY A 140 12.04 -5.44 -6.08
CA GLY A 140 11.71 -4.03 -6.30
C GLY A 140 10.28 -3.75 -6.77
N MET A 141 9.41 -4.77 -6.85
CA MET A 141 8.03 -4.64 -7.33
C MET A 141 7.21 -3.62 -6.51
N GLY A 142 7.46 -3.53 -5.20
CA GLY A 142 6.81 -2.55 -4.34
C GLY A 142 7.11 -1.10 -4.73
N TYR A 143 8.33 -0.81 -5.20
CA TYR A 143 8.67 0.55 -5.68
C TYR A 143 7.91 0.93 -6.94
N ILE A 144 7.67 -0.03 -7.83
CA ILE A 144 6.92 0.18 -9.07
C ILE A 144 5.46 0.57 -8.72
N LEU A 145 4.82 -0.17 -7.82
CA LEU A 145 3.46 0.13 -7.37
C LEU A 145 3.35 1.46 -6.64
N ILE A 146 4.33 1.78 -5.79
CA ILE A 146 4.36 3.06 -5.08
C ILE A 146 4.54 4.22 -6.08
N ASP A 147 5.44 4.09 -7.06
CA ASP A 147 5.67 5.12 -8.07
C ASP A 147 4.39 5.42 -8.86
N GLU A 148 3.65 4.39 -9.26
CA GLU A 148 2.39 4.56 -9.96
C GLU A 148 1.29 5.19 -9.10
N LEU A 149 1.16 4.75 -7.83
CA LEU A 149 0.19 5.35 -6.91
C LEU A 149 0.50 6.83 -6.65
N VAL A 150 1.77 7.15 -6.44
CA VAL A 150 2.20 8.52 -6.15
C VAL A 150 2.00 9.43 -7.35
N LYS A 151 2.34 8.98 -8.56
CA LYS A 151 2.07 9.73 -9.79
C LYS A 151 0.58 10.02 -9.95
N GLU A 152 -0.27 9.02 -9.71
CA GLU A 152 -1.72 9.18 -9.77
C GLU A 152 -2.22 10.18 -8.71
N ALA A 153 -1.69 10.11 -7.49
CA ALA A 153 -2.02 11.05 -6.44
C ALA A 153 -1.63 12.49 -6.80
N GLU A 154 -0.41 12.69 -7.31
CA GLU A 154 0.07 13.99 -7.77
C GLU A 154 -0.77 14.57 -8.91
N HIS A 155 -1.08 13.77 -9.94
CA HIS A 155 -1.97 14.16 -11.04
C HIS A 155 -3.38 14.53 -10.55
N SER A 156 -3.82 13.91 -9.46
CA SER A 156 -5.11 14.17 -8.84
C SER A 156 -5.10 15.35 -7.86
N GLY A 157 -3.95 16.03 -7.71
CA GLY A 157 -3.79 17.22 -6.89
C GLY A 157 -3.55 16.98 -5.40
N TYR A 158 -3.24 15.75 -5.00
CA TYR A 158 -2.79 15.46 -3.62
C TYR A 158 -1.37 15.97 -3.42
N LYS A 159 -1.13 16.55 -2.25
CA LYS A 159 0.16 17.15 -1.89
C LYS A 159 1.03 16.22 -1.07
N ASN A 160 0.39 15.33 -0.30
CA ASN A 160 1.06 14.44 0.64
C ASN A 160 0.65 12.99 0.41
N VAL A 161 1.56 12.08 0.71
CA VAL A 161 1.29 10.63 0.78
C VAL A 161 1.72 10.12 2.14
N ILE A 162 0.84 9.42 2.83
CA ILE A 162 1.12 8.76 4.10
C ILE A 162 1.20 7.25 3.87
N TYR A 163 2.27 6.63 4.36
CA TYR A 163 2.42 5.18 4.39
C TYR A 163 2.00 4.66 5.76
N ALA A 164 0.85 4.03 5.85
CA ALA A 164 0.25 3.57 7.12
C ALA A 164 -0.26 2.13 7.02
N LEU A 165 -0.32 1.41 8.08
CA LEU A 165 0.51 1.25 9.26
C LEU A 165 1.58 0.22 8.97
N MET A 166 2.84 0.47 9.27
CA MET A 166 3.91 -0.47 9.00
C MET A 166 4.47 -1.03 10.31
N HIS A 167 4.36 -2.34 10.50
CA HIS A 167 5.02 -3.00 11.61
C HIS A 167 6.55 -2.89 11.45
N GLU A 168 7.29 -2.69 12.55
CA GLU A 168 8.74 -2.43 12.52
C GLU A 168 9.56 -3.53 11.83
N LYS A 169 9.05 -4.79 11.83
CA LYS A 169 9.70 -5.94 11.16
C LYS A 169 9.25 -6.16 9.72
N ASN A 170 8.31 -5.36 9.21
CA ASN A 170 7.83 -5.52 7.83
C ASN A 170 8.82 -4.90 6.84
N ILE A 171 8.99 -5.56 5.70
CA ILE A 171 9.81 -5.06 4.58
C ILE A 171 9.33 -3.70 4.11
N SER A 172 8.04 -3.43 4.18
CA SER A 172 7.43 -2.14 3.80
C SER A 172 8.01 -0.96 4.58
N LYS A 173 8.45 -1.17 5.83
CA LYS A 173 9.12 -0.13 6.62
C LYS A 173 10.42 0.36 5.96
N ASN A 174 11.21 -0.57 5.41
CA ASN A 174 12.45 -0.21 4.71
C ASN A 174 12.16 0.64 3.46
N ILE A 175 11.05 0.38 2.79
CA ILE A 175 10.62 1.20 1.65
C ILE A 175 10.16 2.56 2.15
N GLY A 176 9.30 2.61 3.15
CA GLY A 176 8.81 3.85 3.75
C GLY A 176 9.93 4.76 4.22
N SER A 177 10.91 4.22 4.96
CA SER A 177 12.07 4.99 5.46
C SER A 177 13.00 5.54 4.36
N LEU A 178 12.95 4.96 3.16
CA LEU A 178 13.69 5.49 2.01
C LEU A 178 12.95 6.67 1.34
N LEU A 179 11.63 6.69 1.47
CA LEU A 179 10.74 7.57 0.71
C LEU A 179 10.20 8.75 1.52
N GLY A 180 10.25 8.67 2.85
CA GLY A 180 9.70 9.70 3.71
C GLY A 180 10.20 9.61 5.14
N ASP A 181 9.68 10.49 6.00
CA ASP A 181 10.05 10.63 7.38
C ASP A 181 9.03 9.95 8.30
N GLU A 182 9.46 9.52 9.50
CA GLU A 182 8.56 8.93 10.48
C GLU A 182 7.64 10.03 11.05
N LEU A 183 6.34 9.92 10.81
CA LEU A 183 5.33 10.84 11.29
C LEU A 183 4.86 10.47 12.70
N ARG A 184 4.57 9.18 12.93
CA ARG A 184 4.09 8.67 14.23
C ARG A 184 4.51 7.24 14.45
N ARG A 185 4.67 6.89 15.74
CA ARG A 185 4.91 5.53 16.20
C ARG A 185 3.80 5.07 17.13
N TYR A 186 3.38 3.83 16.99
CA TYR A 186 2.32 3.21 17.79
C TYR A 186 2.85 1.97 18.47
N ALA A 187 2.37 1.71 19.67
CA ALA A 187 2.60 0.46 20.39
C ALA A 187 1.26 -0.15 20.79
N LEU A 188 1.15 -1.46 20.66
CA LEU A 188 0.03 -2.20 21.19
C LEU A 188 0.31 -2.57 22.66
N PHE A 189 -0.67 -2.37 23.52
CA PHE A 189 -0.57 -2.69 24.97
C PHE A 189 -1.55 -3.81 25.31
N ILE A 190 -1.13 -4.69 26.20
CA ILE A 190 -1.94 -5.76 26.77
C ILE A 190 -2.14 -5.51 28.26
N LYS A 191 -3.33 -5.79 28.75
CA LYS A 191 -3.66 -5.85 30.17
C LYS A 191 -4.09 -7.27 30.49
N GLU A 192 -3.43 -7.90 31.44
CA GLU A 192 -3.90 -9.13 32.05
C GLU A 192 -5.09 -8.78 32.99
N LEU A 193 -6.20 -9.48 32.81
CA LEU A 193 -7.43 -9.30 33.60
C LEU A 193 -7.40 -10.19 34.82
#